data_067dfebcf3fafbfec20a251de7b398f5
#
_entry.id   067dfebcf3fafbfec20a251de7b398f5
#
_cell.length_a   1.000
_cell.length_b   1.000
_cell.length_c   1.000
_cell.angle_alpha   90.00
_cell.angle_beta   90.00
_cell.angle_gamma   90.00
#
_symmetry.space_group_name_H-M   'P 1'
#
loop_
_entity.id
_entity.type
_entity.pdbx_description
1 polymer ?
#
loop_
_entity_poly.entity_id
_entity_poly.type
_entity_poly.pdbx_seq_one_letter_code
_entity_poly.pdbx_strand_id
1 'polypeptide(L)'
;MSAITPDLLSSIRSQFAQIDSCPVQGQRVFFENAGGALTLNSVVDCSKTYAAIPDNQGRDNPGSHELVRVINKAKADLRLFMNAPEGQFFVGESGTELIFRLVMNACLGTAQDGIALGSTVEHPATRSACARWAGISGKTHKMIAHDDARGLVTAEDYAAAVTPDTRVATILHTSPVTG
;
A
#
# COMPACT_ATOMS: atom_id res chain seq x y z
N MET A 1 -20.51 -13.90 -16.52
CA MET A 1 -19.85 -14.09 -15.21
C MET A 1 -20.60 -15.19 -14.46
N SER A 2 -19.94 -16.28 -14.08
CA SER A 2 -20.59 -17.32 -13.26
C SER A 2 -20.87 -16.70 -11.86
N ALA A 3 -22.09 -16.86 -11.38
CA ALA A 3 -22.45 -16.41 -10.04
C ALA A 3 -21.65 -17.18 -8.98
N ILE A 4 -21.24 -16.50 -7.91
CA ILE A 4 -20.63 -17.16 -6.75
C ILE A 4 -21.70 -18.05 -6.10
N THR A 5 -21.47 -19.35 -6.12
CA THR A 5 -22.37 -20.31 -5.48
C THR A 5 -22.22 -20.27 -3.94
N PRO A 6 -23.24 -20.69 -3.16
CA PRO A 6 -23.11 -20.77 -1.70
C PRO A 6 -21.92 -21.62 -1.25
N ASP A 7 -21.64 -22.73 -1.90
CA ASP A 7 -20.51 -23.62 -1.58
C ASP A 7 -19.17 -22.96 -1.84
N LEU A 8 -19.03 -22.25 -2.98
CA LEU A 8 -17.84 -21.47 -3.29
C LEU A 8 -17.64 -20.35 -2.28
N LEU A 9 -18.70 -19.64 -1.92
CA LEU A 9 -18.64 -18.59 -0.91
C LEU A 9 -18.20 -19.15 0.45
N SER A 10 -18.77 -20.27 0.88
CA SER A 10 -18.39 -20.95 2.11
C SER A 10 -16.91 -21.38 2.09
N SER A 11 -16.47 -21.96 0.98
CA SER A 11 -15.06 -22.34 0.77
C SER A 11 -14.11 -21.14 0.84
N ILE A 12 -14.46 -20.02 0.23
CA ILE A 12 -13.66 -18.79 0.30
C ILE A 12 -13.61 -18.26 1.74
N ARG A 13 -14.78 -18.17 2.40
CA ARG A 13 -14.86 -17.64 3.76
C ARG A 13 -14.03 -18.46 4.75
N SER A 14 -14.04 -19.79 4.65
CA SER A 14 -13.29 -20.69 5.55
C SER A 14 -11.77 -20.49 5.49
N GLN A 15 -11.24 -19.83 4.46
CA GLN A 15 -9.82 -19.55 4.33
C GLN A 15 -9.35 -18.35 5.17
N PHE A 16 -10.28 -17.53 5.68
CA PHE A 16 -9.92 -16.33 6.44
C PHE A 16 -9.99 -16.57 7.95
N ALA A 17 -8.99 -16.03 8.63
CA ALA A 17 -8.92 -16.10 10.09
C ALA A 17 -10.01 -15.24 10.72
N GLN A 18 -10.72 -15.81 11.71
CA GLN A 18 -11.69 -15.09 12.53
C GLN A 18 -12.80 -14.37 11.74
N ILE A 19 -13.22 -14.94 10.59
CA ILE A 19 -14.15 -14.25 9.68
C ILE A 19 -15.55 -14.05 10.29
N ASP A 20 -16.04 -15.03 11.05
CA ASP A 20 -17.40 -15.00 11.65
C ASP A 20 -17.39 -14.59 13.12
N SER A 21 -16.24 -14.62 13.77
CA SER A 21 -16.10 -14.33 15.19
C SER A 21 -14.79 -13.64 15.51
N CYS A 22 -14.86 -12.59 16.31
CA CYS A 22 -13.72 -11.92 16.89
C CYS A 22 -13.52 -12.39 18.33
N PRO A 23 -12.31 -12.80 18.76
CA PRO A 23 -12.05 -13.25 20.12
C PRO A 23 -12.30 -12.16 21.17
N VAL A 24 -12.34 -10.89 20.77
CA VAL A 24 -12.57 -9.75 21.67
C VAL A 24 -14.02 -9.28 21.63
N GLN A 25 -14.63 -9.21 20.44
CA GLN A 25 -15.95 -8.61 20.23
C GLN A 25 -17.09 -9.62 20.06
N GLY A 26 -16.77 -10.92 19.91
CA GLY A 26 -17.76 -11.94 19.59
C GLY A 26 -18.12 -11.98 18.10
N GLN A 27 -19.41 -12.12 17.78
CA GLN A 27 -19.88 -12.21 16.39
C GLN A 27 -19.40 -11.03 15.55
N ARG A 28 -18.86 -11.32 14.36
CA ARG A 28 -18.30 -10.30 13.47
C ARG A 28 -19.18 -10.04 12.26
N VAL A 29 -19.46 -8.77 12.04
CA VAL A 29 -19.94 -8.22 10.77
C VAL A 29 -18.90 -7.21 10.32
N PHE A 30 -18.17 -7.51 9.23
CA PHE A 30 -16.98 -6.75 8.85
C PHE A 30 -17.10 -6.19 7.44
N PHE A 31 -17.09 -4.86 7.32
CA PHE A 31 -17.17 -4.13 6.06
C PHE A 31 -16.03 -3.08 5.90
N GLU A 32 -15.06 -3.08 6.81
CA GLU A 32 -14.02 -2.04 6.85
C GLU A 32 -12.68 -2.51 6.24
N ASN A 33 -12.73 -3.11 5.06
CA ASN A 33 -11.51 -3.58 4.39
C ASN A 33 -10.54 -2.45 4.03
N ALA A 34 -11.00 -1.21 3.91
CA ALA A 34 -10.15 -0.05 3.68
C ALA A 34 -9.24 0.27 4.87
N GLY A 35 -9.71 0.00 6.11
CA GLY A 35 -8.93 0.17 7.33
C GLY A 35 -8.00 -1.00 7.66
N GLY A 36 -8.36 -2.19 7.19
CA GLY A 36 -7.57 -3.41 7.41
C GLY A 36 -8.36 -4.65 7.02
N ALA A 37 -7.89 -5.39 6.04
CA ALA A 37 -8.54 -6.61 5.58
C ALA A 37 -8.34 -7.79 6.54
N LEU A 38 -9.27 -8.74 6.52
CA LEU A 38 -9.11 -10.02 7.20
C LEU A 38 -7.97 -10.81 6.56
N THR A 39 -7.24 -11.55 7.38
CA THR A 39 -6.03 -12.27 6.96
C THR A 39 -6.36 -13.73 6.66
N LEU A 40 -5.79 -14.28 5.59
CA LEU A 40 -5.87 -15.70 5.28
C LEU A 40 -5.19 -16.54 6.38
N ASN A 41 -5.78 -17.69 6.73
CA ASN A 41 -5.19 -18.64 7.67
C ASN A 41 -3.77 -19.05 7.27
N SER A 42 -3.54 -19.31 5.98
CA SER A 42 -2.21 -19.64 5.46
C SER A 42 -1.16 -18.55 5.68
N VAL A 43 -1.56 -17.26 5.65
CA VAL A 43 -0.67 -16.13 5.94
C VAL A 43 -0.37 -16.06 7.42
N VAL A 44 -1.36 -16.29 8.28
CA VAL A 44 -1.17 -16.34 9.75
C VAL A 44 -0.18 -17.45 10.11
N ASP A 45 -0.37 -18.66 9.58
CA ASP A 45 0.49 -19.81 9.86
C ASP A 45 1.92 -19.60 9.33
N CYS A 46 2.05 -19.06 8.13
CA CYS A 46 3.34 -18.70 7.55
C CYS A 46 4.07 -17.66 8.42
N SER A 47 3.38 -16.60 8.82
CA SER A 47 3.95 -15.56 9.69
C SER A 47 4.41 -16.13 11.02
N LYS A 48 3.60 -17.00 11.65
CA LYS A 48 3.95 -17.68 12.89
C LYS A 48 5.19 -18.56 12.73
N THR A 49 5.28 -19.29 11.62
CA THR A 49 6.40 -20.18 11.35
C THR A 49 7.72 -19.41 11.24
N TYR A 50 7.74 -18.36 10.42
CA TYR A 50 8.97 -17.61 10.17
C TYR A 50 9.31 -16.62 11.28
N ALA A 51 8.35 -16.12 12.04
CA ALA A 51 8.60 -15.29 13.22
C ALA A 51 9.34 -16.08 14.34
N ALA A 52 9.25 -17.41 14.34
CA ALA A 52 9.95 -18.27 15.30
C ALA A 52 11.40 -18.56 14.89
N ILE A 53 11.83 -18.18 13.69
CA ILE A 53 13.19 -18.41 13.18
C ILE A 53 13.98 -17.12 13.37
N PRO A 54 15.14 -17.16 14.10
CA PRO A 54 16.00 -15.99 14.24
C PRO A 54 16.46 -15.47 12.89
N ASP A 55 16.40 -14.15 12.69
CA ASP A 55 16.91 -13.52 11.48
C ASP A 55 18.43 -13.56 11.46
N ASN A 56 19.00 -14.22 10.47
CA ASN A 56 20.42 -14.39 10.24
C ASN A 56 20.83 -14.20 8.79
N GLN A 57 20.17 -13.30 8.06
CA GLN A 57 20.53 -13.01 6.66
C GLN A 57 22.03 -12.72 6.50
N GLY A 58 22.62 -13.27 5.43
CA GLY A 58 24.03 -13.06 5.11
C GLY A 58 25.02 -13.93 5.90
N ARG A 59 24.54 -14.91 6.67
CA ARG A 59 25.38 -15.91 7.30
C ARG A 59 25.35 -17.22 6.54
N ASP A 60 26.42 -18.01 6.64
CA ASP A 60 26.52 -19.31 5.98
C ASP A 60 26.00 -20.41 6.93
N ASN A 61 24.69 -20.54 6.99
CA ASN A 61 23.99 -21.59 7.72
C ASN A 61 22.61 -21.87 7.09
N PRO A 62 22.00 -23.04 7.37
CA PRO A 62 20.73 -23.43 6.78
C PRO A 62 19.59 -22.45 7.04
N GLY A 63 19.51 -21.84 8.23
CA GLY A 63 18.46 -20.85 8.56
C GLY A 63 18.57 -19.58 7.72
N SER A 64 19.78 -19.04 7.55
CA SER A 64 20.04 -17.90 6.67
C SER A 64 19.70 -18.19 5.23
N HIS A 65 20.09 -19.38 4.73
CA HIS A 65 19.78 -19.77 3.36
C HIS A 65 18.27 -19.90 3.13
N GLU A 66 17.52 -20.44 4.08
CA GLU A 66 16.07 -20.54 4.00
C GLU A 66 15.41 -19.16 3.96
N LEU A 67 15.80 -18.21 4.80
CA LEU A 67 15.28 -16.86 4.79
C LEU A 67 15.54 -16.14 3.46
N VAL A 68 16.76 -16.27 2.92
CA VAL A 68 17.10 -15.73 1.59
C VAL A 68 16.24 -16.37 0.49
N ARG A 69 16.03 -17.69 0.55
CA ARG A 69 15.16 -18.41 -0.38
C ARG A 69 13.73 -17.87 -0.35
N VAL A 70 13.17 -17.68 0.86
CA VAL A 70 11.80 -17.15 1.05
C VAL A 70 11.68 -15.74 0.50
N ILE A 71 12.64 -14.86 0.79
CA ILE A 71 12.66 -13.48 0.28
C ILE A 71 12.71 -13.46 -1.25
N ASN A 72 13.57 -14.26 -1.86
CA ASN A 72 13.67 -14.32 -3.30
C ASN A 72 12.41 -14.88 -3.95
N LYS A 73 11.81 -15.91 -3.34
CA LYS A 73 10.52 -16.44 -3.80
C LYS A 73 9.42 -15.38 -3.70
N ALA A 74 9.31 -14.66 -2.59
CA ALA A 74 8.31 -13.61 -2.42
C ALA A 74 8.46 -12.50 -3.48
N LYS A 75 9.68 -12.09 -3.80
CA LYS A 75 9.94 -11.13 -4.89
C LYS A 75 9.52 -11.66 -6.26
N ALA A 76 9.78 -12.92 -6.54
CA ALA A 76 9.35 -13.55 -7.79
C ALA A 76 7.82 -13.67 -7.89
N ASP A 77 7.17 -14.08 -6.80
CA ASP A 77 5.71 -14.17 -6.72
C ASP A 77 5.04 -12.79 -6.87
N LEU A 78 5.61 -11.74 -6.28
CA LEU A 78 5.12 -10.37 -6.44
C LEU A 78 5.23 -9.89 -7.90
N ARG A 79 6.34 -10.21 -8.59
CA ARG A 79 6.48 -9.90 -10.03
C ARG A 79 5.36 -10.55 -10.85
N LEU A 80 5.08 -11.82 -10.58
CA LEU A 80 4.03 -12.54 -11.25
C LEU A 80 2.64 -11.96 -10.94
N PHE A 81 2.36 -11.73 -9.66
CA PHE A 81 1.07 -11.21 -9.20
C PHE A 81 0.76 -9.82 -9.76
N MET A 82 1.76 -8.94 -9.79
CA MET A 82 1.63 -7.57 -10.28
C MET A 82 1.81 -7.44 -11.79
N ASN A 83 2.04 -8.56 -12.52
CA ASN A 83 2.38 -8.56 -13.94
C ASN A 83 3.48 -7.54 -14.28
N ALA A 84 4.53 -7.48 -13.45
CA ALA A 84 5.62 -6.52 -13.54
C ALA A 84 6.95 -7.26 -13.77
N PRO A 85 7.34 -7.54 -15.02
CA PRO A 85 8.57 -8.26 -15.34
C PRO A 85 9.83 -7.50 -14.93
N GLU A 86 9.73 -6.19 -14.82
CA GLU A 86 10.83 -5.28 -14.48
C GLU A 86 10.53 -4.47 -13.21
N GLY A 87 11.53 -3.73 -12.72
CA GLY A 87 11.41 -2.88 -11.56
C GLY A 87 11.81 -3.57 -10.24
N GLN A 88 11.67 -2.84 -9.15
CA GLN A 88 12.00 -3.29 -7.80
C GLN A 88 10.74 -3.37 -6.94
N PHE A 89 10.68 -4.39 -6.07
CA PHE A 89 9.63 -4.52 -5.06
C PHE A 89 10.23 -4.24 -3.69
N PHE A 90 9.58 -3.34 -2.98
CA PHE A 90 9.84 -3.05 -1.59
C PHE A 90 8.65 -3.49 -0.77
N VAL A 91 8.90 -4.23 0.29
CA VAL A 91 7.90 -4.62 1.26
C VAL A 91 8.17 -3.88 2.57
N GLY A 92 7.13 -3.55 3.30
CA GLY A 92 7.23 -2.87 4.58
C GLY A 92 6.06 -3.27 5.47
N GLU A 93 6.04 -2.77 6.68
CA GLU A 93 5.04 -3.13 7.69
C GLU A 93 3.66 -2.51 7.41
N SER A 94 3.63 -1.41 6.67
CA SER A 94 2.38 -0.72 6.31
C SER A 94 2.52 0.12 5.05
N GLY A 95 1.38 0.38 4.38
CA GLY A 95 1.31 1.34 3.28
C GLY A 95 1.73 2.75 3.72
N THR A 96 1.45 3.14 4.97
CA THR A 96 1.87 4.42 5.54
C THR A 96 3.40 4.54 5.56
N GLU A 97 4.10 3.54 6.08
CA GLU A 97 5.57 3.54 6.10
C GLU A 97 6.15 3.62 4.68
N LEU A 98 5.65 2.79 3.78
CA LEU A 98 6.14 2.73 2.41
C LEU A 98 5.91 4.05 1.66
N ILE A 99 4.74 4.68 1.81
CA ILE A 99 4.46 5.95 1.15
C ILE A 99 5.32 7.09 1.70
N PHE A 100 5.59 7.11 3.02
CA PHE A 100 6.51 8.07 3.62
C PHE A 100 7.93 7.95 3.06
N ARG A 101 8.44 6.73 2.92
CA ARG A 101 9.76 6.45 2.31
C ARG A 101 9.79 6.82 0.84
N LEU A 102 8.74 6.48 0.08
CA LEU A 102 8.67 6.76 -1.36
C LEU A 102 8.65 8.27 -1.61
N VAL A 103 7.77 9.00 -0.94
CA VAL A 103 7.63 10.45 -1.08
C VAL A 103 8.89 11.18 -0.59
N MET A 104 9.52 10.69 0.48
CA MET A 104 10.82 11.21 0.94
C MET A 104 11.85 11.16 -0.18
N ASN A 105 12.05 9.99 -0.76
CA ASN A 105 13.04 9.81 -1.81
C ASN A 105 12.71 10.61 -3.07
N ALA A 106 11.44 10.70 -3.45
CA ALA A 106 11.01 11.52 -4.58
C ALA A 106 11.27 13.01 -4.33
N CYS A 107 10.95 13.52 -3.14
CA CYS A 107 11.17 14.91 -2.80
C CYS A 107 12.65 15.28 -2.67
N LEU A 108 13.45 14.43 -2.05
CA LEU A 108 14.90 14.68 -1.86
C LEU A 108 15.72 14.41 -3.13
N GLY A 109 15.26 13.52 -4.01
CA GLY A 109 15.93 13.16 -5.26
C GLY A 109 15.69 14.13 -6.43
N THR A 110 14.84 15.14 -6.24
CA THR A 110 14.55 16.18 -7.25
C THR A 110 15.06 17.54 -6.80
N ALA A 111 15.06 18.54 -7.70
CA ALA A 111 15.49 19.90 -7.37
C ALA A 111 14.84 20.43 -6.10
N GLN A 112 15.56 21.25 -5.32
CA GLN A 112 15.13 21.72 -4.00
C GLN A 112 13.91 22.63 -4.03
N ASP A 113 13.67 23.31 -5.14
CA ASP A 113 12.52 24.18 -5.35
C ASP A 113 11.36 23.46 -6.07
N GLY A 114 10.24 24.12 -6.20
CA GLY A 114 9.11 23.66 -6.98
C GLY A 114 7.95 23.13 -6.16
N ILE A 115 7.17 22.23 -6.75
CA ILE A 115 5.89 21.78 -6.24
C ILE A 115 5.88 20.27 -6.04
N ALA A 116 5.40 19.83 -4.87
CA ALA A 116 4.88 18.50 -4.65
C ALA A 116 3.35 18.58 -4.76
N LEU A 117 2.79 17.98 -5.80
CA LEU A 117 1.36 18.03 -6.14
C LEU A 117 0.67 16.77 -5.63
N GLY A 118 -0.49 16.92 -5.04
CA GLY A 118 -1.38 15.84 -4.63
C GLY A 118 -2.84 16.24 -4.77
N SER A 119 -3.75 15.54 -4.12
CA SER A 119 -5.16 15.88 -4.12
C SER A 119 -5.79 15.80 -2.72
N THR A 120 -6.96 16.41 -2.57
CA THR A 120 -7.72 16.36 -1.30
C THR A 120 -8.35 15.01 -1.03
N VAL A 121 -8.47 14.14 -2.03
CA VAL A 121 -9.02 12.78 -1.91
C VAL A 121 -7.98 11.72 -1.60
N GLU A 122 -6.72 12.10 -1.47
CA GLU A 122 -5.62 11.22 -1.06
C GLU A 122 -5.82 10.67 0.35
N HIS A 123 -5.29 9.47 0.59
CA HIS A 123 -5.19 8.93 1.94
C HIS A 123 -4.42 9.90 2.87
N PRO A 124 -4.82 10.06 4.15
CA PRO A 124 -4.15 10.96 5.09
C PRO A 124 -2.63 10.74 5.18
N ALA A 125 -2.15 9.50 5.09
CA ALA A 125 -0.71 9.20 5.09
C ALA A 125 0.01 9.84 3.89
N THR A 126 -0.57 9.78 2.69
CA THR A 126 0.00 10.40 1.47
C THR A 126 0.07 11.91 1.62
N ARG A 127 -1.02 12.54 2.06
CA ARG A 127 -1.05 13.99 2.30
C ARG A 127 -0.02 14.44 3.33
N SER A 128 0.10 13.71 4.44
CA SER A 128 1.07 13.98 5.50
C SER A 128 2.51 13.80 5.01
N ALA A 129 2.79 12.75 4.24
CA ALA A 129 4.11 12.52 3.66
C ALA A 129 4.50 13.64 2.69
N CYS A 130 3.58 14.04 1.78
CA CYS A 130 3.81 15.14 0.84
C CYS A 130 4.05 16.46 1.57
N ALA A 131 3.21 16.82 2.53
CA ALA A 131 3.38 18.06 3.30
C ALA A 131 4.72 18.10 4.03
N ARG A 132 5.09 17.01 4.72
CA ARG A 132 6.35 16.91 5.46
C ARG A 132 7.57 17.02 4.54
N TRP A 133 7.63 16.19 3.51
CA TRP A 133 8.84 16.06 2.70
C TRP A 133 8.99 17.17 1.67
N ALA A 134 7.88 17.76 1.19
CA ALA A 134 7.93 19.00 0.42
C ALA A 134 8.57 20.11 1.26
N GLY A 135 8.09 20.35 2.49
CA GLY A 135 8.65 21.37 3.37
C GLY A 135 10.14 21.18 3.67
N ILE A 136 10.56 19.94 3.97
CA ILE A 136 11.99 19.62 4.25
C ILE A 136 12.87 19.83 3.01
N SER A 137 12.36 19.53 1.82
CA SER A 137 13.10 19.65 0.56
C SER A 137 12.96 21.02 -0.13
N GLY A 138 12.38 22.03 0.54
CA GLY A 138 12.20 23.38 0.01
C GLY A 138 11.10 23.51 -1.05
N LYS A 139 10.22 22.51 -1.19
CA LYS A 139 9.09 22.52 -2.12
C LYS A 139 7.81 23.00 -1.47
N THR A 140 6.92 23.51 -2.28
CA THR A 140 5.54 23.82 -1.84
C THR A 140 4.65 22.60 -2.06
N HIS A 141 3.95 22.15 -1.01
CA HIS A 141 2.90 21.14 -1.18
C HIS A 141 1.63 21.82 -1.67
N LYS A 142 1.13 21.42 -2.84
CA LYS A 142 -0.15 21.85 -3.40
C LYS A 142 -1.09 20.67 -3.52
N MET A 143 -2.37 20.92 -3.26
CA MET A 143 -3.43 19.92 -3.39
C MET A 143 -4.48 20.39 -4.38
N ILE A 144 -4.85 19.50 -5.31
CA ILE A 144 -5.99 19.69 -6.19
C ILE A 144 -7.24 19.39 -5.37
N ALA A 145 -8.13 20.37 -5.26
CA ALA A 145 -9.43 20.17 -4.60
C ALA A 145 -10.30 19.24 -5.46
N HIS A 146 -10.98 18.29 -4.82
CA HIS A 146 -12.01 17.53 -5.52
C HIS A 146 -13.23 18.41 -5.81
N ASP A 147 -13.95 18.04 -6.84
CA ASP A 147 -15.25 18.62 -7.13
C ASP A 147 -16.30 18.01 -6.18
N ASP A 148 -16.97 18.84 -5.38
CA ASP A 148 -17.93 18.39 -4.38
C ASP A 148 -19.14 17.67 -4.98
N ALA A 149 -19.54 18.03 -6.21
CA ALA A 149 -20.68 17.40 -6.88
C ALA A 149 -20.33 16.00 -7.42
N ARG A 150 -19.07 15.80 -7.83
CA ARG A 150 -18.58 14.54 -8.41
C ARG A 150 -17.87 13.67 -7.38
N GLY A 151 -17.35 14.25 -6.28
CA GLY A 151 -16.59 13.56 -5.27
C GLY A 151 -15.23 13.02 -5.73
N LEU A 152 -14.69 13.53 -6.85
CA LEU A 152 -13.47 12.99 -7.46
C LEU A 152 -12.55 14.09 -8.01
N VAL A 153 -11.33 13.71 -8.32
CA VAL A 153 -10.32 14.50 -9.05
C VAL A 153 -10.00 13.74 -10.33
N THR A 154 -10.13 14.41 -11.48
CA THR A 154 -9.94 13.80 -12.79
C THR A 154 -8.51 13.94 -13.31
N ALA A 155 -8.21 13.24 -14.40
CA ALA A 155 -6.96 13.40 -15.12
C ALA A 155 -6.78 14.83 -15.66
N GLU A 156 -7.88 15.46 -16.08
CA GLU A 156 -7.91 16.84 -16.57
C GLU A 156 -7.58 17.84 -15.46
N ASP A 157 -8.06 17.61 -14.23
CA ASP A 157 -7.73 18.43 -13.06
C ASP A 157 -6.22 18.35 -12.76
N TYR A 158 -5.62 17.15 -12.85
CA TYR A 158 -4.17 16.99 -12.73
C TYR A 158 -3.44 17.68 -13.88
N ALA A 159 -3.86 17.51 -15.12
CA ALA A 159 -3.24 18.14 -16.27
C ALA A 159 -3.25 19.67 -16.17
N ALA A 160 -4.33 20.25 -15.65
CA ALA A 160 -4.44 21.69 -15.40
C ALA A 160 -3.56 22.19 -14.25
N ALA A 161 -3.31 21.35 -13.26
CA ALA A 161 -2.52 21.71 -12.07
C ALA A 161 -1.01 21.51 -12.23
N VAL A 162 -0.59 20.62 -13.14
CA VAL A 162 0.83 20.36 -13.43
C VAL A 162 1.45 21.57 -14.13
N THR A 163 2.61 21.98 -13.65
CA THR A 163 3.39 23.10 -14.21
C THR A 163 4.85 22.67 -14.43
N PRO A 164 5.67 23.45 -15.14
CA PRO A 164 7.10 23.18 -15.25
C PRO A 164 7.83 23.09 -13.89
N ASP A 165 7.26 23.65 -12.82
CA ASP A 165 7.81 23.61 -11.47
C ASP A 165 7.34 22.38 -10.69
N THR A 166 6.46 21.56 -11.22
CA THR A 166 6.02 20.32 -10.56
C THR A 166 7.16 19.30 -10.58
N ARG A 167 7.68 18.93 -9.42
CA ARG A 167 8.80 17.99 -9.22
C ARG A 167 8.34 16.61 -8.81
N VAL A 168 7.26 16.56 -8.03
CA VAL A 168 6.67 15.31 -7.52
C VAL A 168 5.16 15.43 -7.68
N ALA A 169 4.51 14.35 -8.10
CA ALA A 169 3.06 14.24 -8.09
C ALA A 169 2.66 12.90 -7.48
N THR A 170 1.69 12.92 -6.59
CA THR A 170 0.98 11.74 -6.13
C THR A 170 -0.37 11.67 -6.80
N ILE A 171 -0.71 10.50 -7.34
CA ILE A 171 -1.95 10.26 -8.07
C ILE A 171 -2.66 9.08 -7.45
N LEU A 172 -3.88 9.29 -7.03
CA LEU A 172 -4.71 8.26 -6.42
C LEU A 172 -5.61 7.63 -7.49
N HIS A 173 -5.55 6.30 -7.60
CA HIS A 173 -6.42 5.57 -8.54
C HIS A 173 -7.83 5.36 -7.96
N THR A 174 -7.92 5.00 -6.67
CA THR A 174 -9.19 4.77 -5.96
C THR A 174 -9.10 5.43 -4.59
N SER A 175 -10.02 6.34 -4.30
CA SER A 175 -9.99 7.11 -3.06
C SER A 175 -10.52 6.30 -1.87
N PRO A 176 -9.82 6.28 -0.72
CA PRO A 176 -10.37 5.77 0.54
C PRO A 176 -11.37 6.76 1.17
N VAL A 177 -11.49 7.97 0.61
CA VAL A 177 -12.39 9.02 1.13
C VAL A 177 -13.71 9.02 0.38
N THR A 178 -13.66 8.89 -0.95
CA THR A 178 -14.86 9.04 -1.82
C THR A 178 -15.20 7.78 -2.61
N GLY A 179 -14.34 6.78 -2.66
CA GLY A 179 -14.53 5.54 -3.41
C GLY A 179 -13.92 5.53 -4.79
#